data_c439ae92ee210e1a792b13551716b791
#
_entry.id   c439ae92ee210e1a792b13551716b791
#
_cell.length_a   1.000
_cell.length_b   1.000
_cell.length_c   1.000
_cell.angle_alpha   90.00
_cell.angle_beta   90.00
_cell.angle_gamma   90.00
#
_symmetry.space_group_name_H-M   'P 1'
#
loop_
_entity.id
_entity.type
_entity.pdbx_description
1 polymer ?
#
loop_
_entity_poly.entity_id
_entity_poly.type
_entity_poly.pdbx_seq_one_letter_code
_entity_poly.pdbx_strand_id
1 'polypeptide(L)'
;MSIYYFDNAATTQLDEAVLEEMLPYLKNEYGNPSSIYSIGRSAKALLENSRDKIAALLNCKPSEIYFTSGGSESDNAAIFGISAACGKNGIVTSTIEHPAILNSVKSAVANKKECKFIPVSTNGVIDINAAKKLAAADIGLVSAMLVNNETGVVQPIDELAEIAHSAGAYIHTDAVQSPSCTKIDLQKLNVDSLSLSAHKFGGPKGIGILFLRTGTPFEKFIHGGHQERDRRAGTENIAFTAGCAKALELTYNGFDENKEKISALRRRFESAIKSDFPETIINGESAERCCSISSVTFPSVSADSIIMNLDFAGICISAGSACASGSVTPSHVLTAMGIGEANAKSSVRVSFGKNNTPDETDFLIKTLSDTVKRLKNI
;
A
#
# COMPACT_ATOMS: atom_id res chain seq x y z
N MET A 1 -4.88 -16.96 -24.92
CA MET A 1 -5.74 -17.18 -23.75
C MET A 1 -6.01 -15.81 -23.17
N SER A 2 -7.24 -15.46 -22.87
CA SER A 2 -7.57 -14.18 -22.23
C SER A 2 -7.07 -14.21 -20.79
N ILE A 3 -6.53 -13.09 -20.29
CA ILE A 3 -6.06 -12.95 -18.90
C ILE A 3 -7.11 -12.18 -18.13
N TYR A 4 -7.57 -12.73 -17.03
CA TYR A 4 -8.51 -12.14 -16.07
C TYR A 4 -7.74 -11.76 -14.80
N TYR A 5 -7.49 -10.48 -14.59
CA TYR A 5 -6.57 -10.01 -13.58
C TYR A 5 -7.30 -9.54 -12.33
N PHE A 6 -7.19 -10.31 -11.25
CA PHE A 6 -7.78 -10.06 -9.94
C PHE A 6 -6.72 -9.97 -8.83
N ASP A 7 -5.52 -9.46 -9.18
CA ASP A 7 -4.42 -9.23 -8.22
C ASP A 7 -3.96 -7.75 -8.20
N ASN A 8 -4.93 -6.83 -8.24
CA ASN A 8 -4.69 -5.39 -8.26
C ASN A 8 -3.98 -4.87 -7.00
N ALA A 9 -4.06 -5.59 -5.88
CA ALA A 9 -3.31 -5.27 -4.66
C ALA A 9 -1.80 -5.57 -4.79
N ALA A 10 -1.38 -6.46 -5.70
CA ALA A 10 0.04 -6.68 -5.98
C ALA A 10 0.61 -5.57 -6.88
N THR A 11 -0.07 -5.26 -7.96
CA THR A 11 0.24 -4.13 -8.88
C THR A 11 -0.98 -3.88 -9.75
N THR A 12 -1.13 -2.67 -10.29
CA THR A 12 -2.16 -2.37 -11.26
C THR A 12 -1.57 -2.24 -12.67
N GLN A 13 -2.41 -2.42 -13.68
CA GLN A 13 -2.05 -2.08 -15.05
C GLN A 13 -1.78 -0.58 -15.15
N LEU A 14 -0.75 -0.19 -15.92
CA LEU A 14 -0.50 1.20 -16.24
C LEU A 14 -1.69 1.74 -17.05
N ASP A 15 -2.23 2.88 -16.62
CA ASP A 15 -3.32 3.55 -17.33
C ASP A 15 -2.81 4.13 -18.65
N GLU A 16 -3.59 4.00 -19.73
CA GLU A 16 -3.22 4.50 -21.06
C GLU A 16 -2.98 6.01 -21.04
N ALA A 17 -3.86 6.78 -20.40
CA ALA A 17 -3.69 8.22 -20.28
C ALA A 17 -2.45 8.62 -19.45
N VAL A 18 -2.00 7.75 -18.55
CA VAL A 18 -0.74 7.93 -17.82
C VAL A 18 0.45 7.67 -18.73
N LEU A 19 0.38 6.63 -19.57
CA LEU A 19 1.43 6.36 -20.56
C LEU A 19 1.56 7.52 -21.56
N GLU A 20 0.44 8.02 -22.06
CA GLU A 20 0.42 9.19 -22.97
C GLU A 20 1.03 10.43 -22.34
N GLU A 21 0.74 10.70 -21.06
CA GLU A 21 1.35 11.80 -20.29
C GLU A 21 2.88 11.65 -20.18
N MET A 22 3.38 10.43 -20.03
CA MET A 22 4.81 10.16 -19.88
C MET A 22 5.60 10.22 -21.18
N LEU A 23 5.00 9.86 -22.32
CA LEU A 23 5.70 9.69 -23.60
C LEU A 23 6.53 10.90 -24.06
N PRO A 24 6.05 12.15 -23.98
CA PRO A 24 6.85 13.32 -24.38
C PRO A 24 8.16 13.42 -23.61
N TYR A 25 8.13 13.11 -22.31
CA TYR A 25 9.28 13.22 -21.41
C TYR A 25 10.26 12.07 -21.55
N LEU A 26 9.80 10.93 -22.03
CA LEU A 26 10.67 9.80 -22.37
C LEU A 26 11.36 9.96 -23.74
N LYS A 27 10.75 10.71 -24.67
CA LYS A 27 11.22 10.84 -26.05
C LYS A 27 12.01 12.12 -26.30
N ASN A 28 11.49 13.26 -25.84
CA ASN A 28 11.93 14.58 -26.30
C ASN A 28 12.51 15.44 -25.18
N GLU A 29 12.00 15.30 -23.97
CA GLU A 29 12.32 16.19 -22.82
C GLU A 29 13.28 15.49 -21.84
N TYR A 30 14.52 15.29 -22.29
CA TYR A 30 15.55 14.55 -21.54
C TYR A 30 16.42 15.47 -20.65
N GLY A 31 16.02 16.72 -20.41
CA GLY A 31 16.79 17.68 -19.62
C GLY A 31 16.94 17.25 -18.15
N ASN A 32 18.14 17.50 -17.59
CA ASN A 32 18.36 17.34 -16.16
C ASN A 32 17.74 18.54 -15.40
N PRO A 33 16.83 18.35 -14.43
CA PRO A 33 16.19 19.44 -13.68
C PRO A 33 17.16 20.36 -12.92
N SER A 34 18.38 19.88 -12.64
CA SER A 34 19.42 20.68 -11.98
C SER A 34 20.20 21.59 -12.92
N SER A 35 19.99 21.49 -14.26
CA SER A 35 20.73 22.26 -15.24
C SER A 35 20.08 23.64 -15.50
N ILE A 36 20.92 24.66 -15.69
CA ILE A 36 20.48 26.07 -15.84
C ILE A 36 20.00 26.43 -17.25
N TYR A 37 20.31 25.64 -18.27
CA TYR A 37 19.89 25.88 -19.65
C TYR A 37 18.41 25.49 -19.89
N SER A 38 17.87 25.87 -21.06
CA SER A 38 16.41 25.83 -21.33
C SER A 38 15.75 24.48 -21.08
N ILE A 39 16.30 23.38 -21.62
CA ILE A 39 15.72 22.03 -21.44
C ILE A 39 15.78 21.56 -19.98
N GLY A 40 16.79 21.98 -19.21
CA GLY A 40 16.86 21.72 -17.77
C GLY A 40 15.78 22.50 -16.99
N ARG A 41 15.57 23.77 -17.35
CA ARG A 41 14.48 24.56 -16.75
C ARG A 41 13.09 24.00 -17.08
N SER A 42 12.88 23.52 -18.32
CA SER A 42 11.64 22.81 -18.71
C SER A 42 11.39 21.58 -17.83
N ALA A 43 12.42 20.73 -17.70
CA ALA A 43 12.36 19.54 -16.85
C ALA A 43 12.06 19.88 -15.37
N LYS A 44 12.68 20.94 -14.85
CA LYS A 44 12.41 21.42 -13.49
C LYS A 44 10.98 21.92 -13.32
N ALA A 45 10.49 22.70 -14.28
CA ALA A 45 9.10 23.18 -14.25
C ALA A 45 8.10 22.03 -14.23
N LEU A 46 8.33 20.98 -15.03
CA LEU A 46 7.49 19.77 -15.01
C LEU A 46 7.53 19.06 -13.65
N LEU A 47 8.72 18.87 -13.08
CA LEU A 47 8.89 18.27 -11.76
C LEU A 47 8.07 19.00 -10.70
N GLU A 48 8.19 20.33 -10.65
CA GLU A 48 7.46 21.14 -9.67
C GLU A 48 5.95 21.17 -9.95
N ASN A 49 5.50 21.25 -11.21
CA ASN A 49 4.09 21.18 -11.57
C ASN A 49 3.45 19.83 -11.13
N SER A 50 4.18 18.73 -11.29
CA SER A 50 3.73 17.41 -10.84
C SER A 50 3.61 17.35 -9.32
N ARG A 51 4.57 17.96 -8.63
CA ARG A 51 4.58 18.08 -7.16
C ARG A 51 3.40 18.92 -6.66
N ASP A 52 3.11 20.04 -7.31
CA ASP A 52 1.99 20.93 -6.99
C ASP A 52 0.64 20.20 -7.17
N LYS A 53 0.47 19.44 -8.25
CA LYS A 53 -0.72 18.63 -8.48
C LYS A 53 -0.92 17.60 -7.38
N ILE A 54 0.11 16.83 -7.05
CA ILE A 54 0.05 15.82 -5.97
C ILE A 54 -0.28 16.47 -4.64
N ALA A 55 0.37 17.59 -4.31
CA ALA A 55 0.12 18.31 -3.07
C ALA A 55 -1.32 18.81 -2.95
N ALA A 56 -1.87 19.35 -4.05
CA ALA A 56 -3.27 19.76 -4.10
C ALA A 56 -4.24 18.60 -3.91
N LEU A 57 -3.98 17.44 -4.55
CA LEU A 57 -4.81 16.24 -4.43
C LEU A 57 -4.79 15.63 -3.02
N LEU A 58 -3.66 15.74 -2.32
CA LEU A 58 -3.48 15.22 -0.96
C LEU A 58 -3.75 16.26 0.14
N ASN A 59 -4.13 17.51 -0.23
CA ASN A 59 -4.35 18.64 0.67
C ASN A 59 -3.16 18.92 1.59
N CYS A 60 -1.97 19.15 0.97
CA CYS A 60 -0.74 19.49 1.67
C CYS A 60 0.08 20.54 0.88
N LYS A 61 1.23 20.95 1.42
CA LYS A 61 2.12 21.89 0.73
C LYS A 61 3.01 21.14 -0.26
N PRO A 62 3.34 21.73 -1.44
CA PRO A 62 4.31 21.14 -2.36
C PRO A 62 5.68 20.89 -1.73
N SER A 63 6.08 21.72 -0.77
CA SER A 63 7.33 21.53 -0.02
C SER A 63 7.37 20.27 0.85
N GLU A 64 6.25 19.62 1.06
CA GLU A 64 6.10 18.42 1.89
C GLU A 64 6.07 17.11 1.05
N ILE A 65 6.09 17.22 -0.28
CA ILE A 65 6.12 16.09 -1.20
C ILE A 65 7.54 15.83 -1.71
N TYR A 66 7.99 14.58 -1.63
CA TYR A 66 9.28 14.11 -2.12
C TYR A 66 9.08 12.86 -2.97
N PHE A 67 9.77 12.80 -4.12
CA PHE A 67 9.72 11.64 -5.00
C PHE A 67 10.76 10.60 -4.62
N THR A 68 10.35 9.34 -4.60
CA THR A 68 11.17 8.16 -4.30
C THR A 68 11.05 7.14 -5.42
N SER A 69 11.75 6.01 -5.33
CA SER A 69 11.61 4.93 -6.32
C SER A 69 10.39 4.03 -6.08
N GLY A 70 9.64 4.24 -5.00
CA GLY A 70 8.45 3.43 -4.67
C GLY A 70 8.14 3.44 -3.18
N GLY A 71 7.08 2.72 -2.78
CA GLY A 71 6.64 2.63 -1.39
C GLY A 71 7.73 2.13 -0.46
N SER A 72 8.47 1.08 -0.84
CA SER A 72 9.54 0.53 0.01
C SER A 72 10.66 1.52 0.31
N GLU A 73 11.05 2.39 -0.66
CA GLU A 73 12.00 3.45 -0.37
C GLU A 73 11.40 4.50 0.54
N SER A 74 10.14 4.89 0.32
CA SER A 74 9.43 5.86 1.16
C SER A 74 9.32 5.39 2.61
N ASP A 75 8.94 4.12 2.82
CA ASP A 75 8.83 3.49 4.14
C ASP A 75 10.20 3.45 4.85
N ASN A 76 11.24 2.98 4.14
CA ASN A 76 12.59 2.96 4.69
C ASN A 76 13.08 4.37 5.05
N ALA A 77 12.85 5.34 4.17
CA ALA A 77 13.23 6.72 4.42
C ALA A 77 12.49 7.29 5.65
N ALA A 78 11.19 7.01 5.80
CA ALA A 78 10.43 7.43 6.98
C ALA A 78 10.96 6.78 8.26
N ILE A 79 11.13 5.44 8.28
CA ILE A 79 11.61 4.71 9.46
C ILE A 79 13.01 5.17 9.85
N PHE A 80 13.98 5.15 8.95
CA PHE A 80 15.36 5.51 9.28
C PHE A 80 15.52 7.02 9.46
N GLY A 81 14.95 7.83 8.54
CA GLY A 81 15.13 9.28 8.55
C GLY A 81 14.55 9.96 9.80
N ILE A 82 13.31 9.62 10.16
CA ILE A 82 12.66 10.20 11.33
C ILE A 82 13.30 9.64 12.62
N SER A 83 13.49 8.33 12.71
CA SER A 83 14.05 7.72 13.91
C SER A 83 15.49 8.15 14.22
N ALA A 84 16.29 8.48 13.20
CA ALA A 84 17.63 9.03 13.40
C ALA A 84 17.60 10.47 13.93
N ALA A 85 16.66 11.29 13.47
CA ALA A 85 16.62 12.72 13.73
C ALA A 85 15.72 13.14 14.90
N CYS A 86 14.80 12.29 15.37
CA CYS A 86 13.82 12.66 16.41
C CYS A 86 14.39 12.75 17.85
N GLY A 87 15.64 12.36 18.06
CA GLY A 87 16.29 12.42 19.37
C GLY A 87 15.81 11.38 20.38
N LYS A 88 14.93 10.44 20.00
CA LYS A 88 14.41 9.36 20.84
C LYS A 88 14.78 7.99 20.25
N ASN A 89 14.76 6.93 21.08
CA ASN A 89 15.27 5.62 20.68
C ASN A 89 14.19 4.61 20.26
N GLY A 90 12.95 4.81 20.73
CA GLY A 90 11.87 3.84 20.54
C GLY A 90 11.10 4.03 19.23
N ILE A 91 10.75 2.90 18.60
CA ILE A 91 9.84 2.81 17.46
C ILE A 91 8.68 1.90 17.86
N VAL A 92 7.46 2.30 17.56
CA VAL A 92 6.25 1.48 17.69
C VAL A 92 5.68 1.22 16.31
N THR A 93 5.38 -0.04 16.00
CA THR A 93 4.74 -0.40 14.71
C THR A 93 3.72 -1.52 14.93
N SER A 94 2.89 -1.83 13.92
CA SER A 94 1.91 -2.91 14.06
C SER A 94 2.50 -4.28 13.68
N THR A 95 1.84 -5.35 14.12
CA THR A 95 2.21 -6.72 13.75
C THR A 95 1.83 -7.09 12.32
N ILE A 96 1.04 -6.27 11.63
CA ILE A 96 0.45 -6.57 10.31
C ILE A 96 1.04 -5.71 9.18
N GLU A 97 2.17 -5.05 9.41
CA GLU A 97 2.80 -4.16 8.43
C GLU A 97 3.33 -4.91 7.20
N HIS A 98 3.49 -4.15 6.11
CA HIS A 98 4.21 -4.64 4.94
C HIS A 98 5.67 -4.97 5.28
N PRO A 99 6.30 -5.98 4.63
CA PRO A 99 7.71 -6.31 4.85
C PRO A 99 8.69 -5.13 4.74
N ALA A 100 8.36 -4.09 3.98
CA ALA A 100 9.17 -2.87 3.89
C ALA A 100 9.29 -2.16 5.25
N ILE A 101 8.23 -2.13 6.06
CA ILE A 101 8.26 -1.61 7.44
C ILE A 101 8.89 -2.62 8.39
N LEU A 102 8.41 -3.87 8.41
CA LEU A 102 8.89 -4.88 9.36
C LEU A 102 10.39 -5.11 9.27
N ASN A 103 10.94 -5.19 8.06
CA ASN A 103 12.37 -5.42 7.86
C ASN A 103 13.20 -4.16 8.13
N SER A 104 12.66 -2.97 7.83
CA SER A 104 13.32 -1.69 8.20
C SER A 104 13.43 -1.56 9.72
N VAL A 105 12.35 -1.87 10.44
CA VAL A 105 12.34 -1.86 11.90
C VAL A 105 13.31 -2.90 12.48
N LYS A 106 13.34 -4.13 11.94
CA LYS A 106 14.34 -5.15 12.35
C LYS A 106 15.77 -4.64 12.14
N SER A 107 16.04 -3.97 11.03
CA SER A 107 17.34 -3.36 10.75
C SER A 107 17.65 -2.20 11.70
N ALA A 108 16.66 -1.37 12.04
CA ALA A 108 16.82 -0.30 13.01
C ALA A 108 17.15 -0.84 14.42
N VAL A 109 16.52 -1.96 14.82
CA VAL A 109 16.84 -2.66 16.08
C VAL A 109 18.27 -3.18 16.09
N ALA A 110 18.75 -3.76 14.98
CA ALA A 110 20.15 -4.17 14.84
C ALA A 110 21.14 -2.98 15.01
N ASN A 111 20.68 -1.76 14.73
CA ASN A 111 21.38 -0.50 14.92
C ASN A 111 21.02 0.20 16.25
N LYS A 112 20.65 -0.56 17.28
CA LYS A 112 20.41 -0.14 18.67
C LYS A 112 19.14 0.69 18.90
N LYS A 113 18.19 0.72 17.97
CA LYS A 113 16.84 1.24 18.23
C LYS A 113 16.01 0.19 18.98
N GLU A 114 15.07 0.63 19.81
CA GLU A 114 14.09 -0.26 20.43
C GLU A 114 12.82 -0.29 19.61
N CYS A 115 12.20 -1.47 19.48
CA CYS A 115 10.93 -1.59 18.77
C CYS A 115 9.91 -2.37 19.59
N LYS A 116 8.67 -1.84 19.58
CA LYS A 116 7.52 -2.48 20.18
C LYS A 116 6.45 -2.68 19.11
N PHE A 117 5.70 -3.78 19.20
CA PHE A 117 4.67 -4.14 18.21
C PHE A 117 3.28 -4.03 18.82
N ILE A 118 2.41 -3.29 18.15
CA ILE A 118 0.99 -3.18 18.49
C ILE A 118 0.28 -4.43 17.96
N PRO A 119 -0.39 -5.22 18.81
CA PRO A 119 -1.20 -6.33 18.35
C PRO A 119 -2.43 -5.86 17.62
N VAL A 120 -3.07 -6.78 16.90
CA VAL A 120 -4.37 -6.57 16.24
C VAL A 120 -5.43 -7.49 16.82
N SER A 121 -6.69 -7.11 16.65
CA SER A 121 -7.85 -7.95 16.94
C SER A 121 -7.97 -9.10 15.92
N THR A 122 -8.84 -10.07 16.20
CA THR A 122 -9.19 -11.14 15.26
C THR A 122 -9.79 -10.61 13.93
N ASN A 123 -10.27 -9.37 13.91
CA ASN A 123 -10.74 -8.70 12.72
C ASN A 123 -9.63 -7.91 11.98
N GLY A 124 -8.39 -7.96 12.45
CA GLY A 124 -7.25 -7.30 11.82
C GLY A 124 -7.16 -5.79 12.09
N VAL A 125 -7.90 -5.26 13.06
CA VAL A 125 -7.83 -3.86 13.47
C VAL A 125 -6.81 -3.72 14.60
N ILE A 126 -5.96 -2.71 14.54
CA ILE A 126 -4.95 -2.37 15.56
C ILE A 126 -5.63 -2.14 16.90
N ASP A 127 -5.06 -2.73 17.97
CA ASP A 127 -5.52 -2.52 19.34
C ASP A 127 -5.06 -1.13 19.86
N ILE A 128 -5.98 -0.20 19.87
CA ILE A 128 -5.77 1.19 20.32
C ILE A 128 -5.38 1.26 21.80
N ASN A 129 -5.91 0.37 22.63
CA ASN A 129 -5.55 0.34 24.05
C ASN A 129 -4.11 -0.14 24.27
N ALA A 130 -3.67 -1.10 23.45
CA ALA A 130 -2.26 -1.52 23.43
C ALA A 130 -1.37 -0.39 22.89
N ALA A 131 -1.79 0.30 21.81
CA ALA A 131 -1.07 1.44 21.27
C ALA A 131 -0.83 2.54 22.33
N LYS A 132 -1.86 2.93 23.09
CA LYS A 132 -1.76 3.90 24.19
C LYS A 132 -0.72 3.49 25.25
N LYS A 133 -0.67 2.20 25.59
CA LYS A 133 0.30 1.68 26.57
C LYS A 133 1.74 1.64 26.03
N LEU A 134 1.90 1.40 24.73
CA LEU A 134 3.20 1.28 24.07
C LEU A 134 3.80 2.64 23.71
N ALA A 135 2.98 3.66 23.44
CA ALA A 135 3.41 5.02 23.13
C ALA A 135 3.87 5.75 24.41
N ALA A 136 5.04 5.38 24.88
CA ALA A 136 5.67 5.96 26.08
C ALA A 136 6.61 7.12 25.71
N ALA A 137 7.17 7.82 26.73
CA ALA A 137 7.95 9.04 26.52
C ALA A 137 9.25 8.86 25.71
N ASP A 138 9.80 7.65 25.65
CA ASP A 138 11.00 7.29 24.88
C ASP A 138 10.73 6.95 23.41
N ILE A 139 9.45 6.84 23.04
CA ILE A 139 9.05 6.58 21.66
C ILE A 139 9.20 7.84 20.80
N GLY A 140 9.96 7.72 19.72
CA GLY A 140 10.17 8.80 18.74
C GLY A 140 9.31 8.67 17.49
N LEU A 141 8.95 7.44 17.13
CA LEU A 141 8.17 7.17 15.91
C LEU A 141 7.12 6.09 16.16
N VAL A 142 5.90 6.36 15.73
CA VAL A 142 4.85 5.36 15.54
C VAL A 142 4.67 5.16 14.03
N SER A 143 4.62 3.92 13.55
CA SER A 143 4.39 3.62 12.14
C SER A 143 3.32 2.55 12.00
N ALA A 144 2.25 2.85 11.26
CA ALA A 144 1.17 1.91 11.01
C ALA A 144 0.58 2.11 9.61
N MET A 145 0.28 1.02 8.92
CA MET A 145 -0.35 1.10 7.59
C MET A 145 -1.79 1.59 7.67
N LEU A 146 -2.23 2.35 6.67
CA LEU A 146 -3.62 2.84 6.59
C LEU A 146 -4.59 1.75 6.11
N VAL A 147 -4.20 0.95 5.11
CA VAL A 147 -5.00 -0.16 4.58
C VAL A 147 -4.12 -1.39 4.46
N ASN A 148 -4.54 -2.48 5.09
CA ASN A 148 -3.78 -3.73 5.01
C ASN A 148 -3.86 -4.33 3.60
N ASN A 149 -2.73 -4.67 3.03
CA ASN A 149 -2.60 -5.17 1.66
C ASN A 149 -3.07 -6.63 1.46
N GLU A 150 -3.30 -7.38 2.53
CA GLU A 150 -3.78 -8.76 2.46
C GLU A 150 -5.28 -8.86 2.71
N THR A 151 -5.78 -8.21 3.75
CA THR A 151 -7.19 -8.28 4.18
C THR A 151 -8.05 -7.12 3.70
N GLY A 152 -7.42 -6.00 3.36
CA GLY A 152 -8.11 -4.76 3.02
C GLY A 152 -8.64 -4.00 4.24
N VAL A 153 -8.36 -4.44 5.46
CA VAL A 153 -8.84 -3.77 6.68
C VAL A 153 -8.23 -2.37 6.80
N VAL A 154 -9.09 -1.39 7.04
CA VAL A 154 -8.70 0.01 7.27
C VAL A 154 -8.32 0.20 8.73
N GLN A 155 -7.21 0.89 8.98
CA GLN A 155 -6.70 1.09 10.32
C GLN A 155 -7.06 2.49 10.86
N PRO A 156 -7.26 2.64 12.17
CA PRO A 156 -7.66 3.90 12.82
C PRO A 156 -6.47 4.85 12.98
N ILE A 157 -5.93 5.36 11.85
CA ILE A 157 -4.71 6.18 11.84
C ILE A 157 -4.91 7.52 12.54
N ASP A 158 -6.13 8.09 12.49
CA ASP A 158 -6.44 9.34 13.18
C ASP A 158 -6.26 9.21 14.71
N GLU A 159 -6.78 8.13 15.29
CA GLU A 159 -6.61 7.84 16.73
C GLU A 159 -5.15 7.55 17.09
N LEU A 160 -4.42 6.83 16.20
CA LEU A 160 -3.00 6.57 16.39
C LEU A 160 -2.16 7.84 16.31
N ALA A 161 -2.54 8.79 15.45
CA ALA A 161 -1.88 10.10 15.36
C ALA A 161 -2.04 10.90 16.66
N GLU A 162 -3.26 10.93 17.22
CA GLU A 162 -3.51 11.58 18.51
C GLU A 162 -2.69 10.95 19.64
N ILE A 163 -2.59 9.62 19.66
CA ILE A 163 -1.80 8.88 20.66
C ILE A 163 -0.30 9.20 20.52
N ALA A 164 0.23 9.14 19.30
CA ALA A 164 1.62 9.42 19.01
C ALA A 164 1.99 10.86 19.43
N HIS A 165 1.21 11.85 19.00
CA HIS A 165 1.45 13.24 19.33
C HIS A 165 1.33 13.54 20.83
N SER A 166 0.36 12.91 21.52
CA SER A 166 0.22 13.04 22.98
C SER A 166 1.44 12.50 23.75
N ALA A 167 2.14 11.50 23.20
CA ALA A 167 3.39 10.97 23.72
C ALA A 167 4.63 11.75 23.24
N GLY A 168 4.45 12.78 22.41
CA GLY A 168 5.53 13.54 21.78
C GLY A 168 6.34 12.70 20.79
N ALA A 169 5.70 11.73 20.14
CA ALA A 169 6.23 10.93 19.04
C ALA A 169 5.71 11.44 17.71
N TYR A 170 6.45 11.18 16.62
CA TYR A 170 6.01 11.39 15.26
C TYR A 170 5.25 10.16 14.77
N ILE A 171 4.36 10.35 13.76
CA ILE A 171 3.61 9.27 13.16
C ILE A 171 3.85 9.20 11.65
N HIS A 172 4.15 7.98 11.18
CA HIS A 172 4.21 7.60 9.78
C HIS A 172 3.08 6.62 9.44
N THR A 173 2.52 6.73 8.24
CA THR A 173 1.59 5.73 7.71
C THR A 173 2.01 5.22 6.33
N ASP A 174 2.11 3.90 6.18
CA ASP A 174 2.12 3.26 4.86
C ASP A 174 0.71 3.32 4.28
N ALA A 175 0.48 4.24 3.34
CA ALA A 175 -0.79 4.41 2.66
C ALA A 175 -0.77 3.87 1.21
N VAL A 176 0.17 3.00 0.89
CA VAL A 176 0.39 2.48 -0.48
C VAL A 176 -0.87 1.83 -1.07
N GLN A 177 -1.68 1.15 -0.27
CA GLN A 177 -2.94 0.54 -0.73
C GLN A 177 -4.15 1.47 -0.71
N SER A 178 -4.00 2.70 -0.23
CA SER A 178 -5.14 3.57 0.10
C SER A 178 -5.73 4.36 -1.07
N PRO A 179 -4.98 4.88 -2.08
CA PRO A 179 -5.50 5.85 -3.03
C PRO A 179 -6.73 5.41 -3.81
N SER A 180 -6.83 4.12 -4.15
CA SER A 180 -8.01 3.56 -4.86
C SER A 180 -9.19 3.26 -3.94
N CYS A 181 -9.03 3.35 -2.62
CA CYS A 181 -10.02 2.94 -1.61
C CYS A 181 -10.49 4.09 -0.72
N THR A 182 -9.61 5.04 -0.45
CA THR A 182 -9.85 6.17 0.45
C THR A 182 -9.16 7.41 -0.10
N LYS A 183 -9.92 8.51 -0.26
CA LYS A 183 -9.30 9.81 -0.57
C LYS A 183 -8.49 10.28 0.65
N ILE A 184 -7.19 10.42 0.45
CA ILE A 184 -6.29 10.90 1.49
C ILE A 184 -6.39 12.42 1.57
N ASP A 185 -6.66 12.93 2.77
CA ASP A 185 -6.63 14.35 3.12
C ASP A 185 -5.64 14.51 4.29
N LEU A 186 -4.44 15.00 3.99
CA LEU A 186 -3.35 15.10 4.96
C LEU A 186 -3.57 16.15 6.05
N GLN A 187 -4.53 17.07 5.88
CA GLN A 187 -4.93 17.97 6.96
C GLN A 187 -5.80 17.26 7.98
N LYS A 188 -6.66 16.33 7.54
CA LYS A 188 -7.52 15.55 8.42
C LYS A 188 -6.77 14.40 9.08
N LEU A 189 -6.01 13.64 8.29
CA LEU A 189 -5.29 12.45 8.77
C LEU A 189 -4.21 12.77 9.82
N ASN A 190 -3.74 14.02 9.85
CA ASN A 190 -2.81 14.56 10.85
C ASN A 190 -1.55 13.73 11.11
N VAL A 191 -1.04 13.04 10.10
CA VAL A 191 0.23 12.29 10.17
C VAL A 191 1.41 13.19 9.84
N ASP A 192 2.60 12.85 10.35
CA ASP A 192 3.85 13.57 10.07
C ASP A 192 4.53 13.08 8.80
N SER A 193 4.29 11.83 8.43
CA SER A 193 4.83 11.23 7.22
C SER A 193 3.88 10.19 6.63
N LEU A 194 3.91 10.04 5.29
CA LEU A 194 3.07 9.09 4.57
C LEU A 194 3.80 8.58 3.33
N SER A 195 3.65 7.28 3.04
CA SER A 195 4.23 6.62 1.86
C SER A 195 3.16 6.25 0.84
N LEU A 196 3.45 6.50 -0.47
CA LEU A 196 2.65 6.02 -1.59
C LEU A 196 3.53 5.36 -2.65
N SER A 197 2.89 4.56 -3.53
CA SER A 197 3.55 3.93 -4.68
C SER A 197 2.64 3.96 -5.90
N ALA A 198 3.10 4.58 -6.99
CA ALA A 198 2.26 4.88 -8.14
C ALA A 198 1.63 3.64 -8.80
N HIS A 199 2.35 2.53 -8.82
CA HIS A 199 1.86 1.29 -9.45
C HIS A 199 0.67 0.63 -8.73
N LYS A 200 0.23 1.14 -7.60
CA LYS A 200 -0.96 0.68 -6.87
C LYS A 200 -2.24 1.41 -7.28
N PHE A 201 -2.10 2.51 -8.04
CA PHE A 201 -3.22 3.31 -8.51
C PHE A 201 -3.13 3.70 -10.00
N GLY A 202 -2.64 2.78 -10.84
CA GLY A 202 -2.60 2.96 -12.31
C GLY A 202 -1.39 3.73 -12.83
N GLY A 203 -0.42 4.04 -11.97
CA GLY A 203 0.82 4.71 -12.33
C GLY A 203 1.96 3.75 -12.67
N PRO A 204 3.12 4.29 -13.07
CA PRO A 204 4.30 3.48 -13.40
C PRO A 204 4.92 2.84 -12.15
N LYS A 205 5.53 1.66 -12.34
CA LYS A 205 6.47 1.08 -11.37
C LYS A 205 7.75 1.94 -11.32
N GLY A 206 8.43 1.95 -10.18
CA GLY A 206 9.71 2.67 -10.07
C GLY A 206 9.57 4.13 -9.64
N ILE A 207 8.40 4.55 -9.18
CA ILE A 207 8.15 5.87 -8.56
C ILE A 207 7.22 5.74 -7.36
N GLY A 208 7.53 6.47 -6.30
CA GLY A 208 6.72 6.62 -5.10
C GLY A 208 6.72 8.06 -4.59
N ILE A 209 5.96 8.28 -3.55
CA ILE A 209 5.84 9.56 -2.87
C ILE A 209 6.14 9.33 -1.39
N LEU A 210 7.01 10.17 -0.84
CA LEU A 210 7.13 10.40 0.58
C LEU A 210 6.54 11.77 0.89
N PHE A 211 5.45 11.82 1.65
CA PHE A 211 5.01 13.03 2.32
C PHE A 211 5.79 13.18 3.62
N LEU A 212 6.27 14.38 3.88
CA LEU A 212 6.96 14.73 5.12
C LEU A 212 6.48 16.10 5.56
N ARG A 213 5.69 16.15 6.63
CA ARG A 213 5.10 17.39 7.15
C ARG A 213 6.19 18.39 7.54
N THR A 214 5.97 19.65 7.23
CA THR A 214 6.88 20.73 7.62
C THR A 214 7.13 20.71 9.14
N GLY A 215 8.41 20.66 9.52
CA GLY A 215 8.82 20.59 10.93
C GLY A 215 9.13 19.16 11.43
N THR A 216 8.79 18.13 10.71
CA THR A 216 9.19 16.76 11.03
C THR A 216 10.71 16.62 10.89
N PRO A 217 11.43 16.17 11.94
CA PRO A 217 12.86 15.93 11.86
C PRO A 217 13.15 14.78 10.91
N PHE A 218 14.14 14.94 10.04
CA PHE A 218 14.42 13.94 9.06
C PHE A 218 15.89 13.98 8.61
N GLU A 219 16.55 12.85 8.72
CA GLU A 219 17.86 12.59 8.12
C GLU A 219 17.68 11.85 6.78
N LYS A 220 18.38 12.31 5.73
CA LYS A 220 18.23 11.69 4.41
C LYS A 220 18.72 10.24 4.38
N PHE A 221 17.92 9.38 3.77
CA PHE A 221 18.21 7.95 3.65
C PHE A 221 19.17 7.67 2.47
N ILE A 222 19.00 8.34 1.33
CA ILE A 222 19.90 8.22 0.17
C ILE A 222 20.81 9.42 0.12
N HIS A 223 22.12 9.18 0.24
CA HIS A 223 23.17 10.20 0.22
C HIS A 223 23.69 10.46 -1.19
N GLY A 224 24.05 11.71 -1.52
CA GLY A 224 24.56 12.15 -2.82
C GLY A 224 24.38 13.63 -3.04
N GLY A 225 23.87 14.02 -4.23
CA GLY A 225 23.58 15.39 -4.56
C GLY A 225 22.41 16.00 -3.77
N HIS A 226 22.08 17.25 -4.07
CA HIS A 226 21.06 18.04 -3.34
C HIS A 226 19.65 17.97 -3.95
N GLN A 227 19.36 16.91 -4.73
CA GLN A 227 18.03 16.72 -5.29
C GLN A 227 16.96 16.58 -4.19
N GLU A 228 15.70 16.71 -4.58
CA GLU A 228 14.57 16.66 -3.63
C GLU A 228 14.82 17.52 -2.37
N ARG A 229 15.32 18.75 -2.56
CA ARG A 229 15.60 19.72 -1.48
C ARG A 229 16.52 19.16 -0.39
N ASP A 230 17.54 18.41 -0.80
CA ASP A 230 18.52 17.71 0.06
C ASP A 230 17.92 16.61 0.95
N ARG A 231 16.74 16.10 0.60
CA ARG A 231 16.09 15.00 1.33
C ARG A 231 16.28 13.64 0.66
N ARG A 232 16.50 13.62 -0.66
CA ARG A 232 16.73 12.39 -1.42
C ARG A 232 17.62 12.67 -2.62
N ALA A 233 18.81 12.09 -2.64
CA ALA A 233 19.77 12.27 -3.71
C ALA A 233 19.47 11.43 -4.95
N GLY A 234 19.98 11.83 -6.11
CA GLY A 234 19.82 11.16 -7.40
C GLY A 234 18.96 11.94 -8.37
N THR A 235 19.32 11.95 -9.64
CA THR A 235 18.61 12.67 -10.70
C THR A 235 17.13 12.25 -10.73
N GLU A 236 16.25 13.21 -10.76
CA GLU A 236 14.80 13.01 -10.72
C GLU A 236 14.29 12.40 -12.03
N ASN A 237 13.41 11.43 -11.93
CA ASN A 237 12.75 10.80 -13.07
C ASN A 237 11.51 11.59 -13.46
N ILE A 238 11.69 12.60 -14.31
CA ILE A 238 10.62 13.54 -14.69
C ILE A 238 9.43 12.86 -15.37
N ALA A 239 9.67 11.87 -16.23
CA ALA A 239 8.61 11.15 -16.92
C ALA A 239 7.72 10.36 -15.93
N PHE A 240 8.35 9.66 -15.00
CA PHE A 240 7.59 8.87 -14.01
C PHE A 240 6.92 9.78 -12.99
N THR A 241 7.50 10.93 -12.67
CA THR A 241 6.89 11.93 -11.81
C THR A 241 5.60 12.49 -12.43
N ALA A 242 5.62 12.83 -13.72
CA ALA A 242 4.42 13.23 -14.46
C ALA A 242 3.36 12.11 -14.47
N GLY A 243 3.78 10.88 -14.77
CA GLY A 243 2.91 9.70 -14.73
C GLY A 243 2.30 9.44 -13.36
N CYS A 244 3.07 9.62 -12.28
CA CYS A 244 2.57 9.48 -10.91
C CYS A 244 1.49 10.53 -10.57
N ALA A 245 1.73 11.79 -10.92
CA ALA A 245 0.76 12.88 -10.72
C ALA A 245 -0.52 12.64 -11.52
N LYS A 246 -0.39 12.21 -12.79
CA LYS A 246 -1.52 11.89 -13.66
C LYS A 246 -2.33 10.71 -13.12
N ALA A 247 -1.67 9.66 -12.66
CA ALA A 247 -2.34 8.48 -12.10
C ALA A 247 -3.16 8.83 -10.84
N LEU A 248 -2.60 9.65 -9.94
CA LEU A 248 -3.32 10.10 -8.75
C LEU A 248 -4.51 10.99 -9.11
N GLU A 249 -4.34 11.90 -10.07
CA GLU A 249 -5.41 12.75 -10.60
C GLU A 249 -6.58 11.90 -11.14
N LEU A 250 -6.31 10.93 -12.01
CA LEU A 250 -7.33 10.05 -12.58
C LEU A 250 -8.01 9.20 -11.50
N THR A 251 -7.27 8.71 -10.54
CA THR A 251 -7.80 7.92 -9.43
C THR A 251 -8.78 8.75 -8.59
N TYR A 252 -8.46 10.02 -8.30
CA TYR A 252 -9.31 10.87 -7.47
C TYR A 252 -10.49 11.49 -8.24
N ASN A 253 -10.32 11.76 -9.54
CA ASN A 253 -11.43 12.26 -10.37
C ASN A 253 -12.54 11.21 -10.55
N GLY A 254 -12.19 9.93 -10.73
CA GLY A 254 -13.15 8.82 -10.85
C GLY A 254 -13.44 8.09 -9.53
N PHE A 255 -13.07 8.66 -8.38
CA PHE A 255 -13.01 7.93 -7.12
C PHE A 255 -14.35 7.31 -6.71
N ASP A 256 -15.42 8.11 -6.63
CA ASP A 256 -16.70 7.66 -6.07
C ASP A 256 -17.36 6.60 -6.96
N GLU A 257 -17.32 6.78 -8.29
CA GLU A 257 -17.81 5.81 -9.26
C GLU A 257 -17.04 4.49 -9.21
N ASN A 258 -15.71 4.57 -9.24
CA ASN A 258 -14.85 3.38 -9.17
C ASN A 258 -15.02 2.64 -7.83
N LYS A 259 -15.10 3.37 -6.72
CA LYS A 259 -15.31 2.78 -5.40
C LYS A 259 -16.62 2.00 -5.33
N GLU A 260 -17.72 2.56 -5.83
CA GLU A 260 -19.02 1.87 -5.86
C GLU A 260 -18.98 0.64 -6.76
N LYS A 261 -18.46 0.77 -8.00
CA LYS A 261 -18.29 -0.34 -8.95
C LYS A 261 -17.47 -1.47 -8.33
N ILE A 262 -16.29 -1.16 -7.81
CA ILE A 262 -15.36 -2.15 -7.24
C ILE A 262 -15.98 -2.80 -5.99
N SER A 263 -16.65 -2.02 -5.13
CA SER A 263 -17.37 -2.56 -3.98
C SER A 263 -18.47 -3.54 -4.38
N ALA A 264 -19.22 -3.23 -5.45
CA ALA A 264 -20.27 -4.11 -5.95
C ALA A 264 -19.69 -5.45 -6.46
N LEU A 265 -18.57 -5.41 -7.20
CA LEU A 265 -17.89 -6.63 -7.68
C LEU A 265 -17.38 -7.49 -6.51
N ARG A 266 -16.75 -6.87 -5.50
CA ARG A 266 -16.28 -7.58 -4.31
C ARG A 266 -17.45 -8.21 -3.53
N ARG A 267 -18.52 -7.45 -3.27
CA ARG A 267 -19.72 -7.99 -2.58
C ARG A 267 -20.35 -9.14 -3.34
N ARG A 268 -20.47 -9.03 -4.69
CA ARG A 268 -20.96 -10.12 -5.56
C ARG A 268 -20.12 -11.39 -5.38
N PHE A 269 -18.81 -11.26 -5.44
CA PHE A 269 -17.86 -12.34 -5.24
C PHE A 269 -18.03 -12.97 -3.86
N GLU A 270 -17.94 -12.19 -2.78
CA GLU A 270 -18.01 -12.69 -1.40
C GLU A 270 -19.36 -13.39 -1.10
N SER A 271 -20.47 -12.83 -1.58
CA SER A 271 -21.81 -13.42 -1.40
C SER A 271 -21.95 -14.75 -2.12
N ALA A 272 -21.45 -14.86 -3.35
CA ALA A 272 -21.50 -16.11 -4.11
C ALA A 272 -20.64 -17.21 -3.45
N ILE A 273 -19.42 -16.86 -3.06
CA ILE A 273 -18.51 -17.83 -2.41
C ILE A 273 -19.07 -18.32 -1.06
N LYS A 274 -19.66 -17.44 -0.27
CA LYS A 274 -20.34 -17.86 0.99
C LYS A 274 -21.57 -18.72 0.76
N SER A 275 -22.30 -18.48 -0.32
CA SER A 275 -23.43 -19.33 -0.71
C SER A 275 -23.00 -20.73 -1.13
N ASP A 276 -21.92 -20.82 -1.93
CA ASP A 276 -21.38 -22.08 -2.43
C ASP A 276 -20.65 -22.88 -1.34
N PHE A 277 -20.01 -22.18 -0.40
CA PHE A 277 -19.17 -22.75 0.66
C PHE A 277 -19.43 -22.00 1.99
N PRO A 278 -20.49 -22.38 2.74
CA PRO A 278 -20.87 -21.71 3.99
C PRO A 278 -19.78 -21.71 5.08
N GLU A 279 -18.85 -22.67 5.04
CA GLU A 279 -17.72 -22.76 5.98
C GLU A 279 -16.57 -21.81 5.66
N THR A 280 -16.63 -21.09 4.54
CA THR A 280 -15.59 -20.13 4.12
C THR A 280 -15.54 -18.94 5.06
N ILE A 281 -14.34 -18.51 5.37
CA ILE A 281 -14.08 -17.34 6.23
C ILE A 281 -13.62 -16.17 5.36
N ILE A 282 -14.31 -15.05 5.45
CA ILE A 282 -13.81 -13.76 4.90
C ILE A 282 -13.02 -13.08 6.00
N ASN A 283 -11.70 -13.00 5.83
CA ASN A 283 -10.81 -12.43 6.84
C ASN A 283 -11.03 -10.93 6.97
N GLY A 284 -11.28 -10.46 8.20
CA GLY A 284 -11.57 -9.07 8.49
C GLY A 284 -12.99 -8.61 8.12
N GLU A 285 -13.94 -9.53 7.89
CA GLU A 285 -15.30 -9.20 7.43
C GLU A 285 -16.04 -8.20 8.30
N SER A 286 -15.85 -8.27 9.62
CA SER A 286 -16.54 -7.41 10.60
C SER A 286 -15.87 -6.06 10.80
N ALA A 287 -14.70 -5.82 10.18
CA ALA A 287 -14.02 -4.53 10.22
C ALA A 287 -14.40 -3.66 9.02
N GLU A 288 -14.08 -2.37 9.11
CA GLU A 288 -14.07 -1.51 7.92
C GLU A 288 -12.99 -2.00 6.94
N ARG A 289 -13.40 -2.22 5.69
CA ARG A 289 -12.49 -2.70 4.65
C ARG A 289 -12.52 -1.82 3.41
N CYS A 290 -11.38 -1.72 2.75
CA CYS A 290 -11.29 -1.09 1.44
C CYS A 290 -12.21 -1.78 0.42
N CYS A 291 -12.56 -1.07 -0.63
CA CYS A 291 -13.51 -1.57 -1.63
C CYS A 291 -12.98 -2.74 -2.46
N SER A 292 -11.65 -2.89 -2.59
CA SER A 292 -11.01 -3.70 -3.63
C SER A 292 -10.51 -5.07 -3.18
N ILE A 293 -10.27 -5.32 -1.89
CA ILE A 293 -9.59 -6.52 -1.43
C ILE A 293 -10.57 -7.46 -0.72
N SER A 294 -10.52 -8.74 -1.08
CA SER A 294 -11.17 -9.84 -0.37
C SER A 294 -10.14 -10.93 -0.03
N SER A 295 -9.95 -11.19 1.25
CA SER A 295 -9.13 -12.30 1.77
C SER A 295 -10.03 -13.42 2.18
N VAL A 296 -9.90 -14.57 1.53
CA VAL A 296 -10.84 -15.69 1.67
C VAL A 296 -10.11 -16.96 2.06
N THR A 297 -10.51 -17.54 3.19
CA THR A 297 -10.00 -18.84 3.66
C THR A 297 -10.95 -19.95 3.25
N PHE A 298 -10.44 -20.94 2.53
CA PHE A 298 -11.15 -22.17 2.19
C PHE A 298 -10.61 -23.32 3.08
N PRO A 299 -11.23 -23.64 4.22
CA PRO A 299 -10.70 -24.64 5.13
C PRO A 299 -10.37 -25.96 4.43
N SER A 300 -9.21 -26.52 4.73
CA SER A 300 -8.70 -27.80 4.18
C SER A 300 -8.34 -27.78 2.68
N VAL A 301 -8.31 -26.61 2.02
CA VAL A 301 -7.87 -26.50 0.62
C VAL A 301 -6.61 -25.63 0.54
N SER A 302 -5.55 -26.12 -0.08
CA SER A 302 -4.31 -25.36 -0.25
C SER A 302 -4.53 -24.15 -1.15
N ALA A 303 -4.10 -22.95 -0.68
CA ALA A 303 -4.12 -21.73 -1.47
C ALA A 303 -3.31 -21.86 -2.77
N ASP A 304 -2.13 -22.50 -2.71
CA ASP A 304 -1.29 -22.69 -3.90
C ASP A 304 -2.00 -23.56 -4.94
N SER A 305 -2.72 -24.62 -4.50
CA SER A 305 -3.51 -25.46 -5.41
C SER A 305 -4.63 -24.67 -6.08
N ILE A 306 -5.30 -23.78 -5.34
CA ILE A 306 -6.33 -22.90 -5.91
C ILE A 306 -5.69 -21.97 -6.95
N ILE A 307 -4.62 -21.26 -6.59
CA ILE A 307 -3.95 -20.27 -7.44
C ILE A 307 -3.46 -20.92 -8.74
N MET A 308 -2.78 -22.05 -8.65
CA MET A 308 -2.29 -22.77 -9.84
C MET A 308 -3.43 -23.22 -10.78
N ASN A 309 -4.54 -23.72 -10.23
CA ASN A 309 -5.68 -24.14 -11.07
C ASN A 309 -6.37 -22.92 -11.74
N LEU A 310 -6.45 -21.79 -11.06
CA LEU A 310 -6.99 -20.56 -11.64
C LEU A 310 -6.06 -19.99 -12.71
N ASP A 311 -4.76 -20.04 -12.51
CA ASP A 311 -3.76 -19.60 -13.50
C ASP A 311 -3.87 -20.39 -14.80
N PHE A 312 -4.08 -21.73 -14.74
CA PHE A 312 -4.37 -22.55 -15.92
C PHE A 312 -5.65 -22.12 -16.66
N ALA A 313 -6.59 -21.47 -15.98
CA ALA A 313 -7.79 -20.90 -16.58
C ALA A 313 -7.60 -19.44 -17.03
N GLY A 314 -6.40 -18.87 -16.88
CA GLY A 314 -6.07 -17.49 -17.21
C GLY A 314 -6.51 -16.49 -16.13
N ILE A 315 -6.81 -16.92 -14.91
CA ILE A 315 -7.25 -16.07 -13.80
C ILE A 315 -6.10 -15.86 -12.83
N CYS A 316 -5.71 -14.59 -12.63
CA CYS A 316 -4.63 -14.18 -11.73
C CYS A 316 -5.20 -13.73 -10.38
N ILE A 317 -4.87 -14.45 -9.31
CA ILE A 317 -5.10 -14.08 -7.90
C ILE A 317 -3.81 -14.33 -7.10
N SER A 318 -3.78 -14.01 -5.82
CA SER A 318 -2.61 -14.19 -4.97
C SER A 318 -2.95 -14.92 -3.66
N ALA A 319 -1.94 -15.51 -3.02
CA ALA A 319 -1.98 -15.75 -1.57
C ALA A 319 -1.69 -14.43 -0.82
N GLY A 320 -2.12 -14.31 0.44
CA GLY A 320 -1.89 -13.10 1.23
C GLY A 320 -0.42 -12.66 1.26
N SER A 321 0.51 -13.60 1.46
CA SER A 321 1.97 -13.36 1.42
C SER A 321 2.56 -13.59 0.02
N ALA A 322 2.45 -12.62 -0.86
CA ALA A 322 2.89 -12.70 -2.27
C ALA A 322 4.40 -12.66 -2.48
N CYS A 323 5.25 -13.08 -1.57
CA CYS A 323 6.71 -12.93 -1.72
C CYS A 323 7.56 -14.00 -1.06
N ALA A 324 7.36 -15.28 -1.38
CA ALA A 324 8.43 -16.22 -1.14
C ALA A 324 8.39 -17.31 -2.20
N SER A 325 9.24 -17.19 -3.20
CA SER A 325 9.56 -18.27 -4.14
C SER A 325 9.82 -19.57 -3.37
N GLY A 326 8.84 -20.46 -3.33
CA GLY A 326 9.05 -21.86 -2.98
C GLY A 326 8.88 -22.28 -1.52
N SER A 327 8.50 -21.43 -0.57
CA SER A 327 8.18 -21.88 0.79
C SER A 327 6.79 -21.39 1.22
N VAL A 328 5.94 -22.35 1.62
CA VAL A 328 4.58 -22.12 2.14
C VAL A 328 4.67 -21.54 3.56
N THR A 329 5.18 -20.32 3.69
CA THR A 329 5.17 -19.62 4.97
C THR A 329 3.78 -19.02 5.17
N PRO A 330 3.09 -19.33 6.26
CA PRO A 330 1.77 -18.74 6.54
C PRO A 330 1.89 -17.21 6.62
N SER A 331 0.84 -16.52 6.19
CA SER A 331 0.77 -15.06 6.29
C SER A 331 0.96 -14.60 7.74
N HIS A 332 1.92 -13.70 7.96
CA HIS A 332 2.13 -13.10 9.28
C HIS A 332 0.93 -12.24 9.70
N VAL A 333 0.21 -11.64 8.74
CA VAL A 333 -1.01 -10.86 8.98
C VAL A 333 -2.10 -11.76 9.55
N LEU A 334 -2.41 -12.87 8.86
CA LEU A 334 -3.44 -13.83 9.30
C LEU A 334 -3.04 -14.50 10.62
N THR A 335 -1.76 -14.78 10.81
CA THR A 335 -1.24 -15.31 12.07
C THR A 335 -1.41 -14.29 13.22
N ALA A 336 -1.12 -13.01 12.98
CA ALA A 336 -1.31 -11.94 13.95
C ALA A 336 -2.79 -11.73 14.32
N MET A 337 -3.71 -12.01 13.39
CA MET A 337 -5.16 -12.04 13.62
C MET A 337 -5.65 -13.28 14.42
N GLY A 338 -4.76 -14.18 14.79
CA GLY A 338 -5.12 -15.42 15.49
C GLY A 338 -5.65 -16.53 14.57
N ILE A 339 -5.51 -16.37 13.26
CA ILE A 339 -5.88 -17.42 12.30
C ILE A 339 -4.80 -18.48 12.33
N GLY A 340 -5.20 -19.72 12.65
CA GLY A 340 -4.29 -20.84 12.75
C GLY A 340 -3.55 -21.13 11.44
N GLU A 341 -2.35 -21.70 11.53
CA GLU A 341 -1.45 -21.93 10.40
C GLU A 341 -2.12 -22.67 9.23
N ALA A 342 -2.94 -23.67 9.50
CA ALA A 342 -3.66 -24.44 8.47
C ALA A 342 -4.60 -23.53 7.65
N ASN A 343 -5.37 -22.68 8.32
CA ASN A 343 -6.28 -21.75 7.67
C ASN A 343 -5.53 -20.62 6.95
N ALA A 344 -4.42 -20.13 7.51
CA ALA A 344 -3.58 -19.14 6.85
C ALA A 344 -3.00 -19.66 5.52
N LYS A 345 -2.61 -20.94 5.46
CA LYS A 345 -2.16 -21.64 4.23
C LYS A 345 -3.31 -21.98 3.26
N SER A 346 -4.55 -21.86 3.70
CA SER A 346 -5.77 -22.08 2.92
C SER A 346 -6.43 -20.77 2.50
N SER A 347 -5.73 -19.64 2.60
CA SER A 347 -6.27 -18.30 2.35
C SER A 347 -5.74 -17.74 1.06
N VAL A 348 -6.64 -17.28 0.20
CA VAL A 348 -6.33 -16.56 -1.04
C VAL A 348 -6.78 -15.11 -0.95
N ARG A 349 -6.09 -14.23 -1.68
CA ARG A 349 -6.48 -12.84 -1.84
C ARG A 349 -6.96 -12.61 -3.26
N VAL A 350 -8.17 -12.09 -3.40
CA VAL A 350 -8.73 -11.58 -4.64
C VAL A 350 -8.79 -10.06 -4.54
N SER A 351 -8.26 -9.35 -5.51
CA SER A 351 -8.29 -7.88 -5.49
C SER A 351 -8.75 -7.30 -6.82
N PHE A 352 -9.83 -6.55 -6.73
CA PHE A 352 -10.55 -5.96 -7.86
C PHE A 352 -9.96 -4.59 -8.22
N GLY A 353 -10.02 -4.25 -9.50
CA GLY A 353 -9.63 -2.95 -10.02
C GLY A 353 -10.72 -2.32 -10.89
N LYS A 354 -10.51 -1.06 -11.29
CA LYS A 354 -11.48 -0.31 -12.11
C LYS A 354 -11.81 -0.96 -13.47
N ASN A 355 -10.90 -1.78 -13.99
CA ASN A 355 -11.06 -2.45 -15.28
C ASN A 355 -11.84 -3.76 -15.20
N ASN A 356 -12.01 -4.35 -13.99
CA ASN A 356 -12.79 -5.56 -13.86
C ASN A 356 -14.28 -5.33 -14.17
N THR A 357 -14.92 -6.38 -14.70
CA THR A 357 -16.33 -6.37 -15.10
C THR A 357 -17.15 -7.40 -14.31
N PRO A 358 -18.49 -7.28 -14.29
CA PRO A 358 -19.35 -8.31 -13.71
C PRO A 358 -19.17 -9.68 -14.36
N ASP A 359 -19.04 -9.77 -15.68
CA ASP A 359 -18.88 -11.03 -16.43
C ASP A 359 -17.56 -11.73 -16.07
N GLU A 360 -16.45 -10.96 -15.94
CA GLU A 360 -15.17 -11.49 -15.48
C GLU A 360 -15.28 -11.98 -14.03
N THR A 361 -16.02 -11.28 -13.18
CA THR A 361 -16.26 -11.68 -11.78
C THR A 361 -17.07 -12.98 -11.71
N ASP A 362 -18.08 -13.15 -12.57
CA ASP A 362 -18.87 -14.38 -12.65
C ASP A 362 -18.00 -15.55 -13.14
N PHE A 363 -17.14 -15.31 -14.11
CA PHE A 363 -16.19 -16.32 -14.58
C PHE A 363 -15.21 -16.73 -13.46
N LEU A 364 -14.69 -15.78 -12.69
CA LEU A 364 -13.87 -16.06 -11.51
C LEU A 364 -14.64 -16.90 -10.50
N ILE A 365 -15.86 -16.51 -10.12
CA ILE A 365 -16.69 -17.21 -9.15
C ILE A 365 -16.91 -18.66 -9.58
N LYS A 366 -17.36 -18.86 -10.82
CA LYS A 366 -17.61 -20.21 -11.37
C LYS A 366 -16.35 -21.08 -11.32
N THR A 367 -15.25 -20.56 -11.86
CA THR A 367 -14.00 -21.32 -11.99
C THR A 367 -13.39 -21.64 -10.63
N LEU A 368 -13.45 -20.69 -9.68
CA LEU A 368 -13.01 -20.90 -8.30
C LEU A 368 -13.88 -21.94 -7.58
N SER A 369 -15.21 -21.84 -7.71
CA SER A 369 -16.14 -22.80 -7.10
C SER A 369 -15.91 -24.21 -7.64
N ASP A 370 -15.79 -24.39 -8.96
CA ASP A 370 -15.50 -25.67 -9.59
C ASP A 370 -14.15 -26.24 -9.13
N THR A 371 -13.14 -25.37 -8.99
CA THR A 371 -11.81 -25.74 -8.50
C THR A 371 -11.85 -26.21 -7.05
N VAL A 372 -12.49 -25.45 -6.16
CA VAL A 372 -12.58 -25.78 -4.73
C VAL A 372 -13.37 -27.08 -4.54
N LYS A 373 -14.50 -27.29 -5.24
CA LYS A 373 -15.26 -28.54 -5.22
C LYS A 373 -14.37 -29.72 -5.59
N ARG A 374 -13.64 -29.62 -6.69
CA ARG A 374 -12.73 -30.68 -7.14
C ARG A 374 -11.61 -30.97 -6.13
N LEU A 375 -11.01 -29.92 -5.55
CA LEU A 375 -9.92 -30.07 -4.57
C LEU A 375 -10.41 -30.64 -3.22
N LYS A 376 -11.69 -30.47 -2.89
CA LYS A 376 -12.35 -31.08 -1.73
C LYS A 376 -12.87 -32.50 -2.01
N ASN A 377 -12.79 -32.98 -3.25
CA ASN A 377 -13.40 -34.23 -3.70
C ASN A 377 -14.94 -34.27 -3.51
N ILE A 378 -15.61 -33.16 -3.78
CA ILE A 378 -17.07 -32.97 -3.67
C ILE A 378 -17.67 -32.93 -5.08
#